data_b71c817f6145047161b8ef7bd8bd20ae
#
_entry.id   b71c817f6145047161b8ef7bd8bd20ae
#
_cell.length_a   1.000
_cell.length_b   1.000
_cell.length_c   1.000
_cell.angle_alpha   90.00
_cell.angle_beta   90.00
_cell.angle_gamma   90.00
#
_symmetry.space_group_name_H-M   'P 1'
#
loop_
_entity.id
_entity.type
_entity.pdbx_description
1 polymer ?
#
loop_
_entity_poly.entity_id
_entity_poly.type
_entity_poly.pdbx_seq_one_letter_code
_entity_poly.pdbx_strand_id
1 'polypeptide(L)'
;MVALAALAIAACGGAPKQPTEVTQPGPPGRATVQRGMATFYGDEEQGGPTASGERFDKRQMTAAHRTLPLGTRVRVTNLRNGRSVVVRINDRGPYGNRGRIIDLSEAAARRLDMIDAGVVPVTVEVLR
;
A
#
# COMPACT_ATOMS: atom_id res chain seq x y z
N MET A 1 54.38 7.49 1.93
CA MET A 1 53.80 7.35 1.84
C MET A 1 52.69 7.36 1.75
N VAL A 2 52.47 7.34 1.67
CA VAL A 2 51.59 7.27 1.54
C VAL A 2 50.54 7.18 1.55
N ALA A 3 50.34 6.98 1.49
CA ALA A 3 49.49 6.81 1.39
C ALA A 3 48.50 6.78 1.59
N LEU A 4 48.49 6.61 1.49
CA LEU A 4 47.72 6.56 1.58
C LEU A 4 46.64 6.64 1.74
N ALA A 5 46.57 6.45 1.66
CA ALA A 5 45.58 6.49 1.69
C ALA A 5 44.55 6.45 1.68
N ALA A 6 44.63 6.28 1.61
CA ALA A 6 43.65 6.22 1.50
C ALA A 6 42.64 6.18 1.55
N LEU A 7 42.77 6.06 1.50
CA LEU A 7 41.87 5.94 1.51
C LEU A 7 40.88 5.98 1.51
N ALA A 8 40.93 5.82 1.45
CA ALA A 8 40.01 5.73 1.37
C ALA A 8 39.03 5.76 1.32
N ILE A 9 39.04 5.62 1.25
CA ILE A 9 38.10 5.51 1.17
C ILE A 9 37.10 5.48 1.16
N ALA A 10 37.29 5.43 1.13
CA ALA A 10 36.40 5.19 1.15
C ALA A 10 35.48 5.23 1.05
N ALA A 11 35.63 5.19 1.05
CA ALA A 11 34.74 4.98 1.04
C ALA A 11 33.84 4.99 0.86
N CYS A 12 33.95 4.86 0.76
CA CYS A 12 33.11 4.58 0.77
C CYS A 12 32.33 4.52 0.62
N GLY A 13 32.49 4.52 0.62
CA GLY A 13 31.83 4.12 0.59
C GLY A 13 31.02 4.15 0.42
N GLY A 14 31.11 4.08 0.33
CA GLY A 14 30.37 3.71 0.26
C GLY A 14 29.51 3.78 0.01
N ALA A 15 29.59 3.65 -0.20
CA ALA A 15 28.79 3.41 -0.34
C ALA A 15 27.93 3.36 -0.41
N PRO A 16 27.99 3.29 -0.42
CA PRO A 16 26.95 3.05 -0.50
C PRO A 16 26.05 3.07 -0.26
N LYS A 17 25.93 2.94 -0.13
CA LYS A 17 25.03 2.78 0.11
C LYS A 17 23.97 2.97 0.06
N GLN A 18 23.83 3.01 -0.19
CA GLN A 18 22.91 3.08 -0.21
C GLN A 18 22.02 3.24 -0.22
N PRO A 19 22.19 3.18 -0.21
CA PRO A 19 21.31 3.32 -0.37
C PRO A 19 20.47 3.74 -0.03
N THR A 20 20.52 3.79 0.15
CA THR A 20 19.82 4.06 0.53
C THR A 20 19.00 4.67 0.55
N GLU A 21 18.81 4.76 0.36
CA GLU A 21 18.12 5.24 0.31
C GLU A 21 17.18 5.51 0.41
N VAL A 22 17.08 5.22 0.34
CA VAL A 22 16.24 5.47 0.49
C VAL A 22 15.61 5.89 1.20
N THR A 23 15.56 5.67 1.48
CA THR A 23 15.14 5.98 2.35
C THR A 23 14.73 7.10 2.76
N GLN A 24 15.08 7.67 2.52
CA GLN A 24 14.62 8.85 2.88
C GLN A 24 13.27 9.04 2.49
N PRO A 25 12.60 9.70 3.23
CA PRO A 25 11.30 10.00 2.82
C PRO A 25 11.47 10.86 1.68
N GLY A 26 11.09 10.46 0.70
CA GLY A 26 11.20 11.28 -0.42
C GLY A 26 10.17 12.32 -0.46
N PRO A 27 10.11 13.00 -1.54
CA PRO A 27 9.08 13.96 -1.79
C PRO A 27 7.73 13.31 -1.67
N PRO A 28 6.72 14.08 -1.42
CA PRO A 28 5.38 13.57 -1.37
C PRO A 28 5.10 12.73 -2.61
N GLY A 29 4.46 11.63 -2.43
CA GLY A 29 4.15 10.75 -3.51
C GLY A 29 5.22 9.75 -3.83
N ARG A 30 6.37 9.90 -3.22
CA ARG A 30 7.35 8.87 -3.37
C ARG A 30 6.81 7.62 -2.74
N ALA A 31 7.20 6.48 -3.25
CA ALA A 31 6.68 5.23 -2.77
C ALA A 31 6.82 5.14 -1.27
N THR A 32 5.72 5.04 -0.61
CA THR A 32 5.62 4.83 0.81
C THR A 32 4.92 3.51 1.00
N VAL A 33 5.48 2.67 1.86
CA VAL A 33 4.94 1.35 2.10
C VAL A 33 4.38 1.30 3.51
N GLN A 34 3.11 0.90 3.61
CA GLN A 34 2.43 0.71 4.87
C GLN A 34 2.16 -0.76 5.05
N ARG A 35 2.20 -1.22 6.28
CA ARG A 35 1.99 -2.63 6.58
C ARG A 35 0.87 -2.76 7.58
N GLY A 36 -0.03 -3.70 7.35
CA GLY A 36 -1.16 -3.92 8.25
C GLY A 36 -2.08 -4.97 7.68
N MET A 37 -3.31 -4.98 8.17
CA MET A 37 -4.29 -5.98 7.75
C MET A 37 -5.25 -5.36 6.74
N ALA A 38 -5.65 -6.17 5.77
CA ALA A 38 -6.67 -5.80 4.80
C ALA A 38 -7.94 -6.60 5.05
N THR A 39 -9.06 -5.94 4.84
CA THR A 39 -10.38 -6.56 4.80
C THR A 39 -11.00 -6.22 3.45
N PHE A 40 -12.24 -6.62 3.22
CA PHE A 40 -12.94 -6.22 2.03
C PHE A 40 -14.42 -5.98 2.33
N TYR A 41 -15.06 -5.17 1.49
CA TYR A 41 -16.47 -4.79 1.64
C TYR A 41 -17.36 -6.00 1.43
N GLY A 42 -18.47 -6.04 2.18
CA GLY A 42 -19.50 -7.03 1.95
C GLY A 42 -20.48 -6.60 0.87
N ASP A 43 -21.42 -7.47 0.56
CA ASP A 43 -22.42 -7.21 -0.47
C ASP A 43 -23.34 -6.05 -0.11
N GLU A 44 -23.54 -5.80 1.19
CA GLU A 44 -24.43 -4.74 1.62
C GLU A 44 -23.93 -3.36 1.27
N GLU A 45 -22.66 -3.18 0.95
CA GLU A 45 -22.14 -1.89 0.53
C GLU A 45 -22.38 -1.61 -0.94
N GLN A 46 -22.78 -2.61 -1.73
CA GLN A 46 -22.94 -2.44 -3.17
C GLN A 46 -23.92 -1.31 -3.49
N GLY A 47 -23.49 -0.37 -4.30
CA GLY A 47 -24.33 0.75 -4.71
C GLY A 47 -24.39 1.88 -3.72
N GLY A 48 -23.77 1.74 -2.54
CA GLY A 48 -23.78 2.75 -1.53
C GLY A 48 -22.83 3.91 -1.85
N PRO A 49 -22.94 5.00 -1.10
CA PRO A 49 -22.09 6.16 -1.35
C PRO A 49 -20.69 5.93 -0.84
N THR A 50 -19.72 6.57 -1.50
CA THR A 50 -18.34 6.59 -1.04
C THR A 50 -17.89 8.02 -0.79
N ALA A 51 -16.76 8.17 -0.11
CA ALA A 51 -16.24 9.50 0.20
C ALA A 51 -15.87 10.29 -1.04
N SER A 52 -15.56 9.62 -2.14
CA SER A 52 -15.24 10.29 -3.40
C SER A 52 -16.46 10.84 -4.12
N GLY A 53 -17.66 10.45 -3.69
CA GLY A 53 -18.89 10.85 -4.35
C GLY A 53 -19.37 9.84 -5.36
N GLU A 54 -18.57 8.86 -5.73
CA GLU A 54 -19.03 7.80 -6.63
C GLU A 54 -19.72 6.71 -5.82
N ARG A 55 -20.53 5.92 -6.49
CA ARG A 55 -21.16 4.78 -5.84
C ARG A 55 -20.18 3.63 -5.75
N PHE A 56 -20.24 2.89 -4.65
CA PHE A 56 -19.40 1.72 -4.51
C PHE A 56 -19.85 0.64 -5.50
N ASP A 57 -18.89 0.09 -6.25
CA ASP A 57 -19.13 -1.02 -7.15
C ASP A 57 -18.10 -2.11 -6.84
N LYS A 58 -18.57 -3.22 -6.31
CA LYS A 58 -17.70 -4.31 -5.87
C LYS A 58 -16.91 -4.95 -7.00
N ARG A 59 -17.28 -4.66 -8.25
CA ARG A 59 -16.58 -5.20 -9.41
C ARG A 59 -15.39 -4.36 -9.84
N GLN A 60 -15.23 -3.18 -9.28
CA GLN A 60 -14.13 -2.28 -9.63
C GLN A 60 -12.96 -2.48 -8.68
N MET A 61 -11.77 -2.09 -9.13
CA MET A 61 -10.55 -2.20 -8.34
C MET A 61 -10.38 -0.94 -7.49
N THR A 62 -11.09 -0.91 -6.36
CA THR A 62 -11.09 0.24 -5.46
C THR A 62 -10.90 -0.20 -4.03
N ALA A 63 -10.64 0.77 -3.15
CA ALA A 63 -10.46 0.49 -1.74
C ALA A 63 -10.71 1.73 -0.91
N ALA A 64 -10.98 1.50 0.38
CA ALA A 64 -11.06 2.55 1.38
C ALA A 64 -9.75 2.62 2.15
N HIS A 65 -9.32 3.81 2.46
CA HIS A 65 -8.14 4.07 3.28
C HIS A 65 -8.40 5.30 4.15
N ARG A 66 -7.84 5.32 5.36
CA ARG A 66 -8.18 6.38 6.30
C ARG A 66 -7.66 7.74 5.89
N THR A 67 -6.48 7.81 5.31
CA THR A 67 -5.77 9.08 5.14
C THR A 67 -5.27 9.38 3.75
N LEU A 68 -5.02 8.37 2.92
CA LEU A 68 -4.49 8.65 1.58
C LEU A 68 -5.50 9.46 0.77
N PRO A 69 -5.03 10.43 0.00
CA PRO A 69 -5.94 11.24 -0.81
C PRO A 69 -6.82 10.39 -1.71
N LEU A 70 -8.06 10.79 -1.86
CA LEU A 70 -8.96 10.11 -2.80
C LEU A 70 -8.39 10.22 -4.21
N GLY A 71 -8.42 9.10 -4.92
CA GLY A 71 -7.81 9.01 -6.25
C GLY A 71 -6.41 8.42 -6.24
N THR A 72 -5.80 8.29 -5.06
CA THR A 72 -4.47 7.68 -4.96
C THR A 72 -4.53 6.23 -5.42
N ARG A 73 -3.55 5.83 -6.21
CA ARG A 73 -3.42 4.44 -6.62
C ARG A 73 -2.37 3.77 -5.77
N VAL A 74 -2.67 2.58 -5.32
CA VAL A 74 -1.76 1.82 -4.47
C VAL A 74 -1.66 0.39 -4.96
N ARG A 75 -0.50 -0.22 -4.73
CA ARG A 75 -0.35 -1.66 -4.91
C ARG A 75 -0.48 -2.32 -3.57
N VAL A 76 -1.42 -3.26 -3.47
CA VAL A 76 -1.65 -4.04 -2.27
C VAL A 76 -1.10 -5.43 -2.51
N THR A 77 -0.25 -5.90 -1.62
CA THR A 77 0.34 -7.22 -1.71
C THR A 77 -0.10 -8.05 -0.52
N ASN A 78 -0.70 -9.21 -0.81
CA ASN A 78 -1.08 -10.18 0.21
C ASN A 78 0.18 -10.91 0.65
N LEU A 79 0.58 -10.73 1.89
CA LEU A 79 1.83 -11.30 2.38
C LEU A 79 1.77 -12.80 2.59
N ARG A 80 0.58 -13.39 2.57
CA ARG A 80 0.46 -14.82 2.73
C ARG A 80 0.75 -15.60 1.46
N ASN A 81 0.46 -14.99 0.31
CA ASN A 81 0.63 -15.71 -0.96
C ASN A 81 1.43 -14.93 -2.00
N GLY A 82 1.80 -13.68 -1.70
CA GLY A 82 2.60 -12.87 -2.62
C GLY A 82 1.83 -12.23 -3.76
N ARG A 83 0.52 -12.44 -3.85
CA ARG A 83 -0.28 -11.82 -4.90
C ARG A 83 -0.43 -10.33 -4.64
N SER A 84 -0.53 -9.56 -5.71
CA SER A 84 -0.73 -8.12 -5.58
C SER A 84 -1.77 -7.63 -6.56
N VAL A 85 -2.33 -6.46 -6.26
CA VAL A 85 -3.34 -5.82 -7.08
C VAL A 85 -3.17 -4.32 -6.93
N VAL A 86 -3.46 -3.57 -7.99
CA VAL A 86 -3.47 -2.12 -7.93
C VAL A 86 -4.91 -1.66 -7.79
N VAL A 87 -5.17 -0.82 -6.79
CA VAL A 87 -6.50 -0.28 -6.54
C VAL A 87 -6.43 1.23 -6.42
N ARG A 88 -7.58 1.87 -6.63
CA ARG A 88 -7.72 3.31 -6.48
C ARG A 88 -8.48 3.58 -5.18
N ILE A 89 -7.94 4.47 -4.36
CA ILE A 89 -8.59 4.85 -3.11
C ILE A 89 -9.77 5.76 -3.42
N ASN A 90 -10.96 5.34 -3.08
CA ASN A 90 -12.17 6.12 -3.34
C ASN A 90 -13.06 6.29 -2.12
N ASP A 91 -12.62 5.82 -0.96
CA ASP A 91 -13.46 5.88 0.23
C ASP A 91 -12.58 5.99 1.47
N ARG A 92 -13.22 6.20 2.61
CA ARG A 92 -12.58 6.34 3.91
C ARG A 92 -12.91 5.16 4.80
N GLY A 93 -11.92 4.71 5.57
CA GLY A 93 -11.99 3.56 6.44
C GLY A 93 -10.83 2.65 6.18
N PRO A 94 -10.79 1.49 6.79
CA PRO A 94 -11.71 0.98 7.81
C PRO A 94 -11.51 1.67 9.16
N TYR A 95 -12.56 1.72 9.94
CA TYR A 95 -12.53 2.33 11.26
C TYR A 95 -12.73 1.25 12.32
N GLY A 96 -12.31 1.58 13.54
CA GLY A 96 -12.54 0.72 14.68
C GLY A 96 -11.36 -0.13 15.06
N ASN A 97 -10.76 -0.82 14.12
CA ASN A 97 -9.60 -1.68 14.39
C ASN A 97 -8.36 -1.06 13.76
N ARG A 98 -7.41 -0.65 14.58
CA ARG A 98 -6.23 0.04 14.09
C ARG A 98 -5.32 -0.83 13.24
N GLY A 99 -5.34 -2.13 13.46
CA GLY A 99 -4.53 -3.03 12.65
C GLY A 99 -5.01 -3.13 11.22
N ARG A 100 -6.25 -2.77 10.97
CA ARG A 100 -6.82 -2.81 9.62
C ARG A 100 -6.56 -1.47 8.96
N ILE A 101 -5.85 -1.49 7.85
CA ILE A 101 -5.42 -0.27 7.19
C ILE A 101 -6.09 -0.03 5.85
N ILE A 102 -6.68 -1.05 5.25
CA ILE A 102 -7.31 -0.91 3.95
C ILE A 102 -8.49 -1.86 3.85
N ASP A 103 -9.54 -1.41 3.17
CA ASP A 103 -10.76 -2.18 2.97
C ASP A 103 -11.00 -2.26 1.47
N LEU A 104 -10.84 -3.45 0.91
CA LEU A 104 -10.79 -3.65 -0.54
C LEU A 104 -12.18 -3.93 -1.10
N SER A 105 -12.37 -3.62 -2.38
CA SER A 105 -13.53 -4.12 -3.09
C SER A 105 -13.44 -5.63 -3.22
N GLU A 106 -14.58 -6.26 -3.46
CA GLU A 106 -14.61 -7.71 -3.64
C GLU A 106 -13.71 -8.14 -4.80
N ALA A 107 -13.76 -7.40 -5.92
CA ALA A 107 -12.94 -7.74 -7.08
C ALA A 107 -11.45 -7.72 -6.74
N ALA A 108 -11.01 -6.73 -5.96
CA ALA A 108 -9.62 -6.65 -5.52
C ALA A 108 -9.28 -7.81 -4.59
N ALA A 109 -10.18 -8.12 -3.66
CA ALA A 109 -9.96 -9.23 -2.72
C ALA A 109 -9.85 -10.56 -3.46
N ARG A 110 -10.63 -10.74 -4.52
CA ARG A 110 -10.54 -11.97 -5.33
C ARG A 110 -9.19 -12.07 -6.01
N ARG A 111 -8.67 -10.95 -6.52
CA ARG A 111 -7.33 -10.95 -7.12
C ARG A 111 -6.26 -11.32 -6.13
N LEU A 112 -6.45 -11.00 -4.87
CA LEU A 112 -5.50 -11.35 -3.81
C LEU A 112 -5.74 -12.73 -3.22
N ASP A 113 -6.79 -13.43 -3.69
CA ASP A 113 -7.17 -14.74 -3.19
C ASP A 113 -7.35 -14.72 -1.68
N MET A 114 -8.13 -13.76 -1.18
CA MET A 114 -8.33 -13.57 0.24
C MET A 114 -9.79 -13.65 0.67
N ILE A 115 -10.68 -14.04 -0.23
CA ILE A 115 -12.12 -14.07 0.08
C ILE A 115 -12.41 -14.98 1.27
N ASP A 116 -11.86 -16.20 1.25
CA ASP A 116 -12.14 -17.15 2.33
C ASP A 116 -11.51 -16.73 3.64
N ALA A 117 -10.33 -16.15 3.59
CA ALA A 117 -9.64 -15.71 4.80
C ALA A 117 -10.31 -14.48 5.42
N GLY A 118 -10.84 -13.60 4.59
CA GLY A 118 -11.53 -12.40 5.05
C GLY A 118 -10.61 -11.28 5.50
N VAL A 119 -9.55 -11.60 6.22
CA VAL A 119 -8.59 -10.63 6.74
C VAL A 119 -7.20 -11.22 6.51
N VAL A 120 -6.32 -10.46 5.86
CA VAL A 120 -4.96 -10.94 5.58
C VAL A 120 -3.95 -9.81 5.81
N PRO A 121 -2.70 -10.17 6.16
CA PRO A 121 -1.65 -9.16 6.25
C PRO A 121 -1.22 -8.71 4.86
N VAL A 122 -1.04 -7.42 4.71
CA VAL A 122 -0.68 -6.84 3.42
C VAL A 122 0.37 -5.75 3.59
N THR A 123 1.00 -5.40 2.47
CA THR A 123 1.66 -4.12 2.32
C THR A 123 0.86 -3.28 1.33
N VAL A 124 0.84 -1.98 1.57
CA VAL A 124 0.18 -1.01 0.70
C VAL A 124 1.25 -0.03 0.25
N GLU A 125 1.49 0.01 -1.04
CA GLU A 125 2.52 0.84 -1.62
C GLU A 125 1.88 1.92 -2.47
N VAL A 126 2.16 3.19 -2.17
CA VAL A 126 1.62 4.31 -2.96
C VAL A 126 2.34 4.35 -4.30
N LEU A 127 1.59 4.46 -5.37
CA LEU A 127 2.13 4.55 -6.73
C LEU A 127 2.11 6.00 -7.20
N ARG A 128 3.05 6.32 -8.07
CA ARG A 128 3.15 7.66 -8.63
C ARG A 128 2.55 7.70 -10.02
#